data_acc40b8ab1eb594b450b8df7ce8c9a8b
#
_entry.id   acc40b8ab1eb594b450b8df7ce8c9a8b
#
_cell.length_a   1.000
_cell.length_b   1.000
_cell.length_c   1.000
_cell.angle_alpha   90.00
_cell.angle_beta   90.00
_cell.angle_gamma   90.00
#
_symmetry.space_group_name_H-M   'P 1'
#
loop_
_entity.id
_entity.type
_entity.pdbx_description
1 polymer ?
#
loop_
_entity_poly.entity_id
_entity_poly.type
_entity_poly.pdbx_seq_one_letter_code
_entity_poly.pdbx_strand_id
1 'polypeptide(L)'
;GDKSLITNTRIETFQSVSKRATVIALPKAYKTEIKVGDEVIIHHNVFRRFYDMKGKEKNSASFFKDDLFFCDIDQIYLYNKNDNWICNLDYCFVHPVASTDDFSTLKEEPLLGILKYGNKSLEALGITPGTLITFTPNSEFEFIVGDDRLYCMKSKNIALTHEHQENKIKYNPSWADSSERTDKSSSRTDSGHRGRCICGQTKECSCN
;
A
#
# COMPACT_ATOMS: atom_id res chain seq x y z
N GLY A 1 -2.52 -43.79 -18.72
CA GLY A 1 -2.95 -43.07 -17.55
C GLY A 1 -2.86 -41.59 -17.82
N ASP A 2 -4.01 -40.91 -17.92
CA ASP A 2 -4.10 -39.48 -18.13
C ASP A 2 -3.51 -38.76 -16.94
N LYS A 3 -2.37 -38.13 -17.17
CA LYS A 3 -1.77 -37.20 -16.18
C LYS A 3 -2.46 -35.84 -16.33
N SER A 4 -3.52 -35.59 -15.56
CA SER A 4 -4.07 -34.26 -15.45
C SER A 4 -3.08 -33.37 -14.69
N LEU A 5 -2.53 -32.37 -15.36
CA LEU A 5 -1.75 -31.32 -14.71
C LEU A 5 -2.76 -30.40 -13.99
N ILE A 6 -2.85 -30.49 -12.67
CA ILE A 6 -3.63 -29.54 -11.88
C ILE A 6 -2.81 -28.25 -11.85
N THR A 7 -3.05 -27.38 -12.81
CA THR A 7 -2.55 -26.01 -12.74
C THR A 7 -3.40 -25.27 -11.70
N ASN A 8 -2.83 -24.98 -10.55
CA ASN A 8 -3.48 -24.13 -9.58
C ASN A 8 -3.47 -22.68 -10.14
N THR A 9 -4.60 -22.28 -10.73
CA THR A 9 -4.78 -20.96 -11.36
C THR A 9 -5.01 -19.83 -10.36
N ARG A 10 -5.01 -20.09 -9.07
CA ARG A 10 -4.99 -19.04 -8.04
C ARG A 10 -3.57 -18.51 -7.88
N ILE A 11 -3.13 -17.74 -8.86
CA ILE A 11 -2.02 -16.83 -8.67
C ILE A 11 -2.56 -15.75 -7.74
N GLU A 12 -2.11 -15.73 -6.48
CA GLU A 12 -2.35 -14.59 -5.60
C GLU A 12 -1.59 -13.40 -6.17
N THR A 13 -2.28 -12.60 -6.97
CA THR A 13 -1.76 -11.31 -7.38
C THR A 13 -1.66 -10.44 -6.13
N PHE A 14 -0.52 -9.76 -5.97
CA PHE A 14 -0.30 -8.80 -4.87
C PHE A 14 -1.42 -7.75 -4.74
N GLN A 15 -2.22 -7.55 -5.80
CA GLN A 15 -3.37 -6.65 -5.84
C GLN A 15 -4.56 -7.16 -5.02
N SER A 16 -4.72 -8.49 -4.89
CA SER A 16 -5.83 -9.10 -4.16
C SER A 16 -5.54 -9.32 -2.66
N VAL A 17 -4.29 -9.15 -2.24
CA VAL A 17 -3.91 -9.27 -0.82
C VAL A 17 -4.28 -7.99 -0.09
N SER A 18 -4.95 -8.12 1.06
CA SER A 18 -5.24 -6.97 1.93
C SER A 18 -3.94 -6.26 2.31
N LYS A 19 -3.98 -4.93 2.27
CA LYS A 19 -2.87 -4.06 2.68
C LYS A 19 -3.23 -3.26 3.94
N ARG A 20 -4.41 -3.52 4.53
CA ARG A 20 -4.92 -2.84 5.73
C ARG A 20 -4.83 -3.74 6.95
N ALA A 21 -4.40 -3.17 8.07
CA ALA A 21 -4.31 -3.82 9.35
C ALA A 21 -4.69 -2.88 10.49
N THR A 22 -5.03 -3.46 11.63
CA THR A 22 -5.19 -2.71 12.90
C THR A 22 -4.05 -3.07 13.82
N VAL A 23 -3.39 -2.07 14.40
CA VAL A 23 -2.29 -2.25 15.35
C VAL A 23 -2.84 -2.73 16.69
N ILE A 24 -2.38 -3.88 17.18
CA ILE A 24 -2.81 -4.44 18.48
C ILE A 24 -1.73 -4.39 19.54
N ALA A 25 -0.46 -4.31 19.14
CA ALA A 25 0.67 -4.18 20.05
C ALA A 25 1.79 -3.35 19.41
N LEU A 26 2.58 -2.71 20.23
CA LEU A 26 3.70 -1.85 19.83
C LEU A 26 5.03 -2.43 20.28
N PRO A 27 6.15 -2.09 19.60
CA PRO A 27 7.49 -2.49 20.03
C PRO A 27 7.82 -1.85 21.38
N LYS A 28 8.53 -2.61 22.21
CA LYS A 28 9.06 -2.10 23.48
C LYS A 28 10.43 -1.42 23.32
N ALA A 29 11.15 -1.79 22.25
CA ALA A 29 12.54 -1.39 22.07
C ALA A 29 12.69 0.05 21.56
N TYR A 30 11.69 0.60 20.90
CA TYR A 30 11.73 1.97 20.37
C TYR A 30 10.34 2.63 20.39
N LYS A 31 10.35 3.96 20.36
CA LYS A 31 9.12 4.76 20.36
C LYS A 31 8.70 5.03 18.91
N THR A 32 7.40 4.93 18.65
CA THR A 32 6.75 5.27 17.39
C THR A 32 5.58 6.21 17.65
N GLU A 33 5.18 6.98 16.65
CA GLU A 33 3.97 7.82 16.71
C GLU A 33 2.69 7.00 16.52
N ILE A 34 2.81 5.78 16.01
CA ILE A 34 1.71 4.83 15.83
C ILE A 34 1.25 4.34 17.20
N LYS A 35 -0.06 4.19 17.37
CA LYS A 35 -0.68 3.72 18.61
C LYS A 35 -1.44 2.42 18.41
N VAL A 36 -1.70 1.73 19.51
CA VAL A 36 -2.62 0.59 19.53
C VAL A 36 -4.02 1.06 19.15
N GLY A 37 -4.65 0.36 18.22
CA GLY A 37 -5.94 0.71 17.63
C GLY A 37 -5.85 1.50 16.32
N ASP A 38 -4.70 2.06 15.96
CA ASP A 38 -4.54 2.75 14.68
C ASP A 38 -4.72 1.77 13.51
N GLU A 39 -5.41 2.21 12.47
CA GLU A 39 -5.45 1.52 11.19
C GLU A 39 -4.18 1.87 10.41
N VAL A 40 -3.57 0.88 9.77
CA VAL A 40 -2.33 1.04 9.02
C VAL A 40 -2.43 0.44 7.63
N ILE A 41 -1.71 1.01 6.68
CA ILE A 41 -1.47 0.44 5.36
C ILE A 41 -0.06 -0.10 5.33
N ILE A 42 0.06 -1.39 4.99
CA ILE A 42 1.28 -2.17 5.12
C ILE A 42 1.65 -2.87 3.82
N HIS A 43 2.87 -3.35 3.78
CA HIS A 43 3.38 -4.14 2.67
C HIS A 43 2.59 -5.44 2.49
N HIS A 44 2.15 -5.72 1.25
CA HIS A 44 1.33 -6.89 0.91
C HIS A 44 1.92 -8.25 1.34
N ASN A 45 3.25 -8.37 1.41
CA ASN A 45 3.92 -9.61 1.82
C ASN A 45 3.62 -10.01 3.26
N VAL A 46 3.20 -9.09 4.13
CA VAL A 46 2.87 -9.39 5.53
C VAL A 46 1.72 -10.40 5.59
N PHE A 47 0.67 -10.20 4.80
CA PHE A 47 -0.52 -11.08 4.78
C PHE A 47 -0.50 -12.13 3.66
N ARG A 48 0.59 -12.20 2.90
CA ARG A 48 0.69 -13.10 1.77
C ARG A 48 0.59 -14.56 2.21
N ARG A 49 -0.24 -15.34 1.50
CA ARG A 49 -0.27 -16.80 1.54
C ARG A 49 0.34 -17.34 0.26
N PHE A 50 0.97 -18.47 0.32
CA PHE A 50 1.56 -19.12 -0.84
C PHE A 50 1.44 -20.64 -0.73
N TYR A 51 1.52 -21.32 -1.87
CA TYR A 51 1.52 -22.78 -1.92
C TYR A 51 2.95 -23.27 -2.03
N ASP A 52 3.32 -24.25 -1.22
CA ASP A 52 4.63 -24.90 -1.34
C ASP A 52 4.66 -25.84 -2.56
N MET A 53 5.82 -26.41 -2.85
CA MET A 53 6.01 -27.32 -3.98
C MET A 53 5.14 -28.58 -3.91
N LYS A 54 4.55 -28.88 -2.74
CA LYS A 54 3.63 -30.00 -2.50
C LYS A 54 2.15 -29.57 -2.61
N GLY A 55 1.88 -28.32 -2.97
CA GLY A 55 0.52 -27.77 -3.07
C GLY A 55 -0.12 -27.46 -1.71
N LYS A 56 0.66 -27.44 -0.62
CA LYS A 56 0.16 -27.07 0.71
C LYS A 56 0.23 -25.57 0.91
N GLU A 57 -0.90 -24.98 1.32
CA GLU A 57 -0.96 -23.56 1.66
C GLU A 57 -0.09 -23.25 2.89
N LYS A 58 0.69 -22.18 2.80
CA LYS A 58 1.54 -21.65 3.87
C LYS A 58 1.34 -20.16 4.02
N ASN A 59 1.44 -19.70 5.25
CA ASN A 59 1.44 -18.29 5.58
C ASN A 59 2.82 -17.65 5.37
N SER A 60 2.83 -16.31 5.31
CA SER A 60 4.07 -15.54 5.26
C SER A 60 4.95 -15.77 6.51
N ALA A 61 6.21 -15.36 6.43
CA ALA A 61 7.11 -15.37 7.59
C ALA A 61 6.66 -14.42 8.72
N SER A 62 5.77 -13.48 8.41
CA SER A 62 5.17 -12.53 9.36
C SER A 62 4.03 -13.12 10.18
N PHE A 63 3.50 -14.28 9.79
CA PHE A 63 2.38 -14.89 10.49
C PHE A 63 2.78 -15.37 11.88
N PHE A 64 1.97 -15.04 12.88
CA PHE A 64 2.16 -15.49 14.26
C PHE A 64 1.14 -16.57 14.62
N LYS A 65 -0.12 -16.22 14.72
CA LYS A 65 -1.22 -17.16 15.02
C LYS A 65 -2.56 -16.51 14.66
N ASP A 66 -3.57 -17.30 14.37
CA ASP A 66 -4.92 -16.83 14.04
C ASP A 66 -4.87 -15.75 12.95
N ASP A 67 -5.28 -14.52 13.28
CA ASP A 67 -5.22 -13.34 12.40
C ASP A 67 -4.11 -12.35 12.81
N LEU A 68 -3.10 -12.83 13.57
CA LEU A 68 -2.01 -12.00 14.08
C LEU A 68 -0.75 -12.15 13.24
N PHE A 69 -0.17 -11.03 12.88
CA PHE A 69 1.03 -10.95 12.07
C PHE A 69 2.04 -9.99 12.70
N PHE A 70 3.31 -10.34 12.65
CA PHE A 70 4.39 -9.40 12.95
C PHE A 70 4.61 -8.50 11.73
N CYS A 71 4.82 -7.21 11.99
CA CYS A 71 5.09 -6.23 10.97
C CYS A 71 6.24 -5.34 11.41
N ASP A 72 7.27 -5.22 10.59
CA ASP A 72 8.35 -4.29 10.83
C ASP A 72 7.90 -2.86 10.55
N ILE A 73 8.53 -1.87 11.20
CA ILE A 73 8.13 -0.47 11.08
C ILE A 73 8.29 0.06 9.65
N ASP A 74 9.26 -0.43 8.90
CA ASP A 74 9.52 -0.07 7.51
C ASP A 74 8.54 -0.73 6.51
N GLN A 75 7.77 -1.72 6.96
CA GLN A 75 6.68 -2.32 6.20
C GLN A 75 5.36 -1.55 6.35
N ILE A 76 5.30 -0.55 7.23
CA ILE A 76 4.14 0.31 7.41
C ILE A 76 4.36 1.58 6.59
N TYR A 77 3.46 1.85 5.67
CA TYR A 77 3.54 3.01 4.77
C TYR A 77 2.74 4.20 5.26
N LEU A 78 1.50 3.94 5.70
CA LEU A 78 0.58 4.94 6.25
C LEU A 78 -0.03 4.43 7.56
N TYR A 79 -0.34 5.34 8.46
CA TYR A 79 -1.16 5.07 9.62
C TYR A 79 -2.24 6.16 9.76
N ASN A 80 -3.41 5.76 10.24
CA ASN A 80 -4.54 6.65 10.43
C ASN A 80 -4.58 7.12 11.88
N LYS A 81 -4.59 8.43 12.07
CA LYS A 81 -4.73 9.06 13.38
C LYS A 81 -5.85 10.07 13.33
N ASN A 82 -6.96 9.79 14.04
CA ASN A 82 -8.14 10.67 14.08
C ASN A 82 -8.67 10.99 12.67
N ASP A 83 -8.89 9.97 11.85
CA ASP A 83 -9.33 10.06 10.45
C ASP A 83 -8.38 10.80 9.50
N ASN A 84 -7.15 11.02 9.94
CA ASN A 84 -6.10 11.63 9.13
C ASN A 84 -4.99 10.64 8.83
N TRP A 85 -4.71 10.40 7.55
CA TRP A 85 -3.64 9.53 7.12
C TRP A 85 -2.29 10.24 7.14
N ILE A 86 -1.33 9.64 7.81
CA ILE A 86 0.03 10.16 7.99
C ILE A 86 1.02 9.15 7.42
N CYS A 87 1.97 9.63 6.64
CA CYS A 87 3.03 8.79 6.12
C CYS A 87 4.02 8.39 7.21
N ASN A 88 4.40 7.13 7.20
CA ASN A 88 5.41 6.61 8.10
C ASN A 88 6.80 6.76 7.47
N LEU A 89 7.81 7.08 8.28
CA LEU A 89 9.20 7.26 7.84
C LEU A 89 9.32 8.21 6.62
N ASP A 90 10.07 7.75 5.60
CA ASP A 90 10.35 8.51 4.38
C ASP A 90 9.38 8.22 3.23
N TYR A 91 8.24 7.58 3.52
CA TYR A 91 7.25 7.32 2.49
C TYR A 91 6.42 8.56 2.16
N CYS A 92 5.96 8.63 0.93
CA CYS A 92 4.98 9.62 0.48
C CYS A 92 4.03 8.99 -0.54
N PHE A 93 2.85 9.60 -0.70
CA PHE A 93 1.82 9.14 -1.61
C PHE A 93 1.40 10.25 -2.55
N VAL A 94 1.27 9.91 -3.82
CA VAL A 94 0.90 10.84 -4.88
C VAL A 94 -0.28 10.33 -5.67
N HIS A 95 -1.12 11.23 -6.14
CA HIS A 95 -2.10 10.94 -7.18
C HIS A 95 -1.39 10.89 -8.53
N PRO A 96 -1.65 9.89 -9.37
CA PRO A 96 -1.30 9.96 -10.79
C PRO A 96 -1.94 11.19 -11.45
N VAL A 97 -1.29 11.70 -12.47
CA VAL A 97 -1.78 12.83 -13.27
C VAL A 97 -2.42 12.29 -14.56
N ALA A 98 -3.58 12.81 -14.92
CA ALA A 98 -4.23 12.44 -16.18
C ALA A 98 -3.40 12.91 -17.38
N SER A 99 -3.26 12.03 -18.39
CA SER A 99 -2.63 12.44 -19.65
C SER A 99 -3.49 13.50 -20.35
N THR A 100 -2.84 14.53 -20.87
CA THR A 100 -3.46 15.56 -21.69
C THR A 100 -3.34 15.29 -23.19
N ASP A 101 -2.66 14.21 -23.57
CA ASP A 101 -2.49 13.80 -24.94
C ASP A 101 -3.62 12.83 -25.36
N ASP A 102 -4.56 13.33 -26.15
CA ASP A 102 -5.70 12.57 -26.68
C ASP A 102 -5.28 11.42 -27.62
N PHE A 103 -4.07 11.45 -28.16
CA PHE A 103 -3.53 10.40 -29.02
C PHE A 103 -2.73 9.35 -28.26
N SER A 104 -2.43 9.59 -26.99
CA SER A 104 -1.71 8.65 -26.15
C SER A 104 -2.59 7.46 -25.76
N THR A 105 -2.05 6.25 -25.83
CA THR A 105 -2.68 5.06 -25.24
C THR A 105 -2.60 5.06 -23.72
N LEU A 106 -1.73 5.88 -23.15
CA LEU A 106 -1.55 6.04 -21.71
C LEU A 106 -2.58 7.04 -21.17
N LYS A 107 -3.34 6.63 -20.18
CA LYS A 107 -4.31 7.49 -19.50
C LYS A 107 -3.67 8.41 -18.46
N GLU A 108 -2.42 8.16 -18.16
CA GLU A 108 -1.62 8.85 -17.13
C GLU A 108 -0.36 9.45 -17.73
N GLU A 109 0.03 10.61 -17.24
CA GLU A 109 1.35 11.19 -17.51
C GLU A 109 2.43 10.37 -16.79
N PRO A 110 3.42 9.84 -17.50
CA PRO A 110 4.45 9.02 -16.89
C PRO A 110 5.31 9.86 -15.92
N LEU A 111 5.63 9.26 -14.77
CA LEU A 111 6.55 9.82 -13.75
C LEU A 111 6.07 11.14 -13.12
N LEU A 112 4.86 11.57 -13.36
CA LEU A 112 4.26 12.76 -12.75
C LEU A 112 3.22 12.37 -11.70
N GLY A 113 3.20 13.12 -10.61
CA GLY A 113 2.23 12.91 -9.54
C GLY A 113 1.97 14.18 -8.74
N ILE A 114 0.77 14.28 -8.18
CA ILE A 114 0.38 15.33 -7.25
C ILE A 114 0.48 14.76 -5.83
N LEU A 115 1.32 15.33 -4.99
CA LEU A 115 1.54 14.89 -3.61
C LEU A 115 0.22 14.95 -2.84
N LYS A 116 -0.21 13.82 -2.27
CA LYS A 116 -1.38 13.75 -1.39
C LYS A 116 -0.99 13.64 0.08
N TYR A 117 -0.15 12.67 0.41
CA TYR A 117 0.37 12.49 1.76
C TYR A 117 1.88 12.62 1.73
N GLY A 118 2.39 13.64 2.41
CA GLY A 118 3.82 13.88 2.61
C GLY A 118 4.31 13.34 3.94
N ASN A 119 5.57 13.59 4.22
CA ASN A 119 6.21 13.32 5.51
C ASN A 119 6.97 14.55 5.99
N LYS A 120 7.47 14.50 7.24
CA LYS A 120 8.17 15.61 7.88
C LYS A 120 9.40 16.09 7.09
N SER A 121 10.10 15.19 6.40
CA SER A 121 11.27 15.56 5.59
C SER A 121 10.88 16.40 4.38
N LEU A 122 9.75 16.08 3.73
CA LEU A 122 9.23 16.85 2.61
C LEU A 122 8.70 18.21 3.06
N GLU A 123 7.98 18.25 4.19
CA GLU A 123 7.49 19.50 4.79
C GLU A 123 8.65 20.46 5.11
N ALA A 124 9.76 19.94 5.66
CA ALA A 124 10.96 20.73 5.95
C ALA A 124 11.61 21.33 4.69
N LEU A 125 11.40 20.72 3.53
CA LEU A 125 11.84 21.21 2.22
C LEU A 125 10.81 22.13 1.54
N GLY A 126 9.67 22.41 2.20
CA GLY A 126 8.59 23.21 1.64
C GLY A 126 7.71 22.45 0.63
N ILE A 127 7.86 21.12 0.53
CA ILE A 127 7.07 20.28 -0.37
C ILE A 127 5.82 19.82 0.38
N THR A 128 4.69 20.43 0.07
CA THR A 128 3.41 20.24 0.77
C THR A 128 2.41 19.46 -0.06
N PRO A 129 1.37 18.90 0.54
CA PRO A 129 0.27 18.28 -0.21
C PRO A 129 -0.27 19.23 -1.29
N GLY A 130 -0.51 18.67 -2.47
CA GLY A 130 -0.89 19.44 -3.65
C GLY A 130 0.26 19.77 -4.59
N THR A 131 1.53 19.67 -4.16
CA THR A 131 2.69 19.95 -5.03
C THR A 131 2.76 18.92 -6.16
N LEU A 132 2.94 19.40 -7.39
CA LEU A 132 3.24 18.57 -8.55
C LEU A 132 4.71 18.15 -8.51
N ILE A 133 4.96 16.86 -8.63
CA ILE A 133 6.31 16.28 -8.55
C ILE A 133 6.59 15.37 -9.73
N THR A 134 7.86 15.27 -10.09
CA THR A 134 8.39 14.22 -10.97
C THR A 134 9.19 13.24 -10.12
N PHE A 135 9.00 11.96 -10.33
CA PHE A 135 9.68 10.90 -9.59
C PHE A 135 10.47 9.96 -10.52
N THR A 136 11.38 9.19 -9.93
CA THR A 136 12.25 8.27 -10.68
C THR A 136 11.47 7.03 -11.15
N PRO A 137 11.80 6.48 -12.34
CA PRO A 137 11.12 5.27 -12.86
C PRO A 137 11.22 4.06 -11.92
N ASN A 138 10.19 3.23 -11.91
CA ASN A 138 10.10 1.97 -11.14
C ASN A 138 10.28 2.15 -9.63
N SER A 139 9.96 3.34 -9.10
CA SER A 139 10.00 3.64 -7.67
C SER A 139 8.63 3.60 -6.99
N GLU A 140 7.58 3.61 -7.80
CA GLU A 140 6.18 3.67 -7.40
C GLU A 140 5.58 2.29 -7.13
N PHE A 141 4.77 2.20 -6.07
CA PHE A 141 3.92 1.05 -5.76
C PHE A 141 2.47 1.51 -5.70
N GLU A 142 1.59 0.80 -6.39
CA GLU A 142 0.18 1.14 -6.44
C GLU A 142 -0.56 0.73 -5.16
N PHE A 143 -1.36 1.66 -4.65
CA PHE A 143 -2.26 1.48 -3.51
C PHE A 143 -3.63 2.09 -3.77
N ILE A 144 -4.64 1.53 -3.12
CA ILE A 144 -5.96 2.14 -3.00
C ILE A 144 -6.15 2.53 -1.54
N VAL A 145 -6.30 3.82 -1.29
CA VAL A 145 -6.50 4.39 0.05
C VAL A 145 -7.83 5.13 0.05
N GLY A 146 -8.85 4.54 0.70
CA GLY A 146 -10.22 5.01 0.52
C GLY A 146 -10.66 4.78 -0.91
N ASP A 147 -11.08 5.84 -1.57
CA ASP A 147 -11.55 5.84 -2.97
C ASP A 147 -10.49 6.36 -3.96
N ASP A 148 -9.29 6.66 -3.46
CA ASP A 148 -8.21 7.17 -4.29
C ASP A 148 -7.20 6.05 -4.65
N ARG A 149 -6.87 5.98 -5.93
CA ARG A 149 -5.72 5.24 -6.42
C ARG A 149 -4.48 6.13 -6.30
N LEU A 150 -3.49 5.65 -5.57
CA LEU A 150 -2.27 6.39 -5.23
C LEU A 150 -1.03 5.58 -5.55
N TYR A 151 0.06 6.28 -5.85
CA TYR A 151 1.39 5.70 -5.88
C TYR A 151 2.14 6.02 -4.58
N CYS A 152 2.64 4.98 -3.93
CA CYS A 152 3.54 5.07 -2.79
C CYS A 152 4.97 5.02 -3.26
N MET A 153 5.82 5.88 -2.74
CA MET A 153 7.27 5.88 -2.98
C MET A 153 8.02 6.45 -1.78
N LYS A 154 9.34 6.33 -1.79
CA LYS A 154 10.20 7.03 -0.81
C LYS A 154 10.49 8.45 -1.28
N SER A 155 10.59 9.39 -0.36
CA SER A 155 10.90 10.81 -0.64
C SER A 155 12.15 11.01 -1.48
N LYS A 156 13.17 10.16 -1.30
CA LYS A 156 14.41 10.22 -2.10
C LYS A 156 14.20 9.96 -3.60
N ASN A 157 13.06 9.40 -3.99
CA ASN A 157 12.74 9.12 -5.38
C ASN A 157 12.04 10.30 -6.07
N ILE A 158 11.75 11.37 -5.34
CA ILE A 158 11.29 12.63 -5.91
C ILE A 158 12.49 13.30 -6.58
N ALA A 159 12.44 13.45 -7.90
CA ALA A 159 13.51 14.03 -8.69
C ALA A 159 13.37 15.55 -8.82
N LEU A 160 12.15 16.04 -9.02
CA LEU A 160 11.85 17.46 -9.26
C LEU A 160 10.52 17.84 -8.61
N THR A 161 10.39 19.11 -8.25
CA THR A 161 9.14 19.78 -7.90
C THR A 161 8.83 20.84 -8.93
N HIS A 162 7.55 21.03 -9.24
CA HIS A 162 7.09 22.02 -10.20
C HIS A 162 6.40 23.17 -9.47
N GLU A 163 6.84 24.40 -9.76
CA GLU A 163 6.29 25.62 -9.13
C GLU A 163 4.86 25.93 -9.60
N HIS A 164 4.53 25.54 -10.84
CA HIS A 164 3.21 25.78 -11.43
C HIS A 164 2.51 24.49 -11.78
N GLN A 165 1.29 24.34 -11.27
CA GLN A 165 0.39 23.22 -11.57
C GLN A 165 -0.55 23.59 -12.74
N GLU A 166 -0.03 24.03 -13.87
CA GLU A 166 -0.88 24.42 -14.98
C GLU A 166 -1.84 23.29 -15.37
N ASN A 167 -3.09 23.41 -14.93
CA ASN A 167 -4.23 22.56 -15.32
C ASN A 167 -4.05 21.02 -15.22
N LYS A 168 -3.12 20.54 -14.39
CA LYS A 168 -2.91 19.11 -14.21
C LYS A 168 -4.00 18.53 -13.30
N ILE A 169 -4.75 17.58 -13.84
CA ILE A 169 -5.89 16.94 -13.17
C ILE A 169 -5.41 15.58 -12.64
N LYS A 170 -5.80 15.26 -11.42
CA LYS A 170 -5.55 13.92 -10.86
C LYS A 170 -6.29 12.86 -11.67
N TYR A 171 -5.63 11.76 -11.96
CA TYR A 171 -6.22 10.59 -12.57
C TYR A 171 -6.67 9.59 -11.49
N ASN A 172 -7.97 9.33 -11.44
CA ASN A 172 -8.54 8.27 -10.62
C ASN A 172 -9.43 7.40 -11.50
N PRO A 173 -9.05 6.16 -11.79
CA PRO A 173 -9.88 5.30 -12.63
C PRO A 173 -11.17 4.90 -11.90
N SER A 174 -12.26 4.75 -12.63
CA SER A 174 -13.58 4.40 -12.08
C SER A 174 -13.58 3.13 -11.22
N TRP A 175 -12.74 2.16 -11.53
CA TRP A 175 -12.62 0.93 -10.74
C TRP A 175 -12.00 1.14 -9.35
N ALA A 176 -11.34 2.27 -9.09
CA ALA A 176 -10.80 2.62 -7.77
C ALA A 176 -11.87 3.24 -6.86
N ASP A 177 -12.93 3.80 -7.44
CA ASP A 177 -14.04 4.40 -6.70
C ASP A 177 -14.92 3.33 -6.05
N SER A 178 -15.18 3.44 -4.76
CA SER A 178 -15.99 2.48 -4.00
C SER A 178 -17.46 2.50 -4.42
N SER A 179 -17.96 3.64 -4.89
CA SER A 179 -19.35 3.79 -5.36
C SER A 179 -19.66 2.92 -6.58
N GLU A 180 -18.67 2.70 -7.48
CA GLU A 180 -18.83 1.83 -8.64
C GLU A 180 -18.54 0.35 -8.34
N ARG A 181 -17.92 0.03 -7.19
CA ARG A 181 -17.62 -1.36 -6.80
C ARG A 181 -18.84 -2.14 -6.32
N THR A 182 -19.86 -1.46 -5.81
CA THR A 182 -21.07 -2.10 -5.27
C THR A 182 -21.92 -2.76 -6.35
N ASP A 183 -21.89 -2.29 -7.58
CA ASP A 183 -22.72 -2.84 -8.68
C ASP A 183 -22.14 -4.10 -9.34
N LYS A 184 -20.87 -4.43 -9.11
CA LYS A 184 -20.20 -5.60 -9.70
C LYS A 184 -19.97 -6.76 -8.74
N SER A 185 -20.29 -6.62 -7.45
CA SER A 185 -19.94 -7.59 -6.40
C SER A 185 -21.10 -8.44 -5.89
N SER A 186 -22.24 -8.49 -6.59
CA SER A 186 -23.37 -9.36 -6.17
C SER A 186 -23.13 -10.88 -6.33
N SER A 187 -21.90 -11.31 -6.64
CA SER A 187 -21.57 -12.73 -6.76
C SER A 187 -20.21 -13.18 -6.20
N ARG A 188 -19.55 -12.37 -5.35
CA ARG A 188 -18.35 -12.83 -4.63
C ARG A 188 -18.43 -12.38 -3.19
N THR A 189 -18.66 -13.34 -2.29
CA THR A 189 -18.45 -13.17 -0.85
C THR A 189 -16.97 -12.89 -0.63
N ASP A 190 -16.63 -11.61 -0.60
CA ASP A 190 -15.30 -11.14 -0.22
C ASP A 190 -15.24 -11.16 1.31
N SER A 191 -14.74 -12.27 1.86
CA SER A 191 -14.30 -12.33 3.23
C SER A 191 -13.00 -11.53 3.33
N GLY A 192 -13.12 -10.21 3.28
CA GLY A 192 -12.01 -9.30 3.52
C GLY A 192 -11.48 -9.49 4.94
N HIS A 193 -10.49 -10.36 5.07
CA HIS A 193 -9.76 -10.54 6.32
C HIS A 193 -9.01 -9.24 6.61
N ARG A 194 -9.57 -8.44 7.53
CA ARG A 194 -8.81 -7.37 8.19
C ARG A 194 -7.83 -8.04 9.13
N GLY A 195 -6.61 -8.25 8.68
CA GLY A 195 -5.54 -8.78 9.52
C GLY A 195 -5.21 -7.82 10.67
N ARG A 196 -4.74 -8.38 11.79
CA ARG A 196 -4.24 -7.62 12.93
C ARG A 196 -2.72 -7.70 12.93
N CYS A 197 -2.01 -6.59 13.06
CA CYS A 197 -0.56 -6.61 13.10
C CYS A 197 0.01 -6.28 14.49
N ILE A 198 1.12 -6.93 14.81
CA ILE A 198 1.97 -6.63 15.96
C ILE A 198 3.23 -5.99 15.39
N CYS A 199 3.44 -4.71 15.68
CA CYS A 199 4.61 -3.97 15.21
C CYS A 199 5.83 -4.26 16.07
N GLY A 200 6.95 -4.61 15.46
CA GLY A 200 8.29 -4.46 16.01
C GLY A 200 8.82 -5.59 16.88
N GLN A 201 8.96 -6.80 16.34
CA GLN A 201 9.94 -7.76 16.87
C GLN A 201 10.91 -8.14 15.77
N THR A 202 12.18 -7.74 15.94
CA THR A 202 13.31 -8.38 15.29
C THR A 202 13.43 -9.82 15.78
N LYS A 203 13.72 -10.74 14.87
CA LYS A 203 13.89 -12.16 15.14
C LYS A 203 14.97 -12.40 16.22
N GLU A 204 14.54 -12.63 17.43
CA GLU A 204 15.27 -13.44 18.42
C GLU A 204 14.24 -13.96 19.43
N CYS A 205 13.56 -15.03 19.06
CA CYS A 205 12.94 -15.92 20.02
C CYS A 205 13.60 -17.28 19.89
N SER A 206 14.65 -17.50 20.70
CA SER A 206 15.05 -18.84 21.09
C SER A 206 13.98 -19.36 22.03
N CYS A 207 13.16 -20.28 21.57
CA CYS A 207 12.29 -21.08 22.42
C CYS A 207 13.14 -22.15 23.09
N ASN A 208 13.24 -22.10 24.39
CA ASN A 208 13.45 -23.27 25.23
C ASN A 208 12.10 -23.92 25.49
#